data_7c843368f06c27a087996208b39aa0af
#
_entry.id   7c843368f06c27a087996208b39aa0af
#
_cell.length_a   1.000
_cell.length_b   1.000
_cell.length_c   1.000
_cell.angle_alpha   90.00
_cell.angle_beta   90.00
_cell.angle_gamma   90.00
#
_symmetry.space_group_name_H-M   'P 1'
#
loop_
_entity.id
_entity.type
_entity.pdbx_description
1 polymer ?
#
loop_
_entity_poly.entity_id
_entity_poly.type
_entity_poly.pdbx_seq_one_letter_code
_entity_poly.pdbx_strand_id
1 'polypeptide(L)'
;RKKRKKWWPYLLSFFLLVVLGSGIGAYLAKPSLFSGLQFWKAKKTAVTTPSSSKKKEEKSDLPAVSTKDWQLILVNRDNVKPELNPQLTDVDAIKVDSRIVEPTRQFLEAARKIAPEETLISGYRSVAEQTELYNERVAQLEASGLSHEEAEKQVQTQVQVPGASEHQ
;
A
#
# COMPACT_ATOMS: atom_id res chain seq x y z
N ARG A 1 -19.25 11.06 -54.72
CA ARG A 1 -19.11 10.17 -53.52
C ARG A 1 -19.59 10.91 -52.29
N LYS A 2 -20.82 10.68 -51.79
CA LYS A 2 -21.34 11.26 -50.52
C LYS A 2 -20.61 10.61 -49.34
N LYS A 3 -19.91 11.40 -48.54
CA LYS A 3 -19.33 10.94 -47.27
C LYS A 3 -20.42 10.66 -46.29
N ARG A 4 -20.63 9.40 -45.89
CA ARG A 4 -21.52 9.00 -44.80
C ARG A 4 -20.94 9.55 -43.49
N LYS A 5 -21.65 10.50 -42.82
CA LYS A 5 -21.32 10.95 -41.48
C LYS A 5 -21.46 9.76 -40.53
N LYS A 6 -20.36 9.40 -39.84
CA LYS A 6 -20.39 8.35 -38.81
C LYS A 6 -21.10 8.90 -37.58
N TRP A 7 -22.35 8.55 -37.38
CA TRP A 7 -23.17 8.94 -36.22
C TRP A 7 -22.99 8.03 -34.99
N TRP A 8 -22.21 6.96 -35.12
CA TRP A 8 -21.99 5.96 -34.09
C TRP A 8 -21.51 6.53 -32.73
N PRO A 9 -20.53 7.46 -32.64
CA PRO A 9 -20.10 7.98 -31.33
C PRO A 9 -21.21 8.73 -30.61
N TYR A 10 -22.12 9.39 -31.32
CA TYR A 10 -23.25 10.11 -30.68
C TYR A 10 -24.33 9.15 -30.16
N LEU A 11 -24.55 8.03 -30.81
CA LEU A 11 -25.47 6.99 -30.35
C LEU A 11 -24.96 6.33 -29.05
N LEU A 12 -23.66 6.06 -28.95
CA LEU A 12 -23.03 5.51 -27.75
C LEU A 12 -23.13 6.48 -26.56
N SER A 13 -22.87 7.77 -26.79
CA SER A 13 -22.98 8.82 -25.78
C SER A 13 -24.43 9.00 -25.29
N PHE A 14 -25.40 8.96 -26.21
CA PHE A 14 -26.82 9.03 -25.86
C PHE A 14 -27.29 7.83 -25.03
N PHE A 15 -26.82 6.61 -25.39
CA PHE A 15 -27.14 5.39 -24.63
C PHE A 15 -26.56 5.44 -23.21
N LEU A 16 -25.34 5.95 -23.04
CA LEU A 16 -24.71 6.13 -21.73
C LEU A 16 -25.48 7.11 -20.84
N LEU A 17 -25.98 8.22 -21.41
CA LEU A 17 -26.76 9.21 -20.67
C LEU A 17 -28.14 8.66 -20.26
N VAL A 18 -28.79 7.85 -21.09
CA VAL A 18 -30.08 7.21 -20.78
C VAL A 18 -29.91 6.19 -19.64
N VAL A 19 -28.83 5.39 -19.65
CA VAL A 19 -28.55 4.43 -18.57
C VAL A 19 -28.26 5.13 -17.24
N LEU A 20 -27.49 6.22 -17.25
CA LEU A 20 -27.22 7.02 -16.05
C LEU A 20 -28.47 7.73 -15.53
N GLY A 21 -29.28 8.30 -16.44
CA GLY A 21 -30.54 8.98 -16.08
C GLY A 21 -31.58 8.03 -15.50
N SER A 22 -31.72 6.82 -16.07
CA SER A 22 -32.65 5.80 -15.56
C SER A 22 -32.23 5.25 -14.19
N GLY A 23 -30.90 5.13 -13.94
CA GLY A 23 -30.37 4.72 -12.64
C GLY A 23 -30.69 5.73 -11.53
N ILE A 24 -30.56 7.03 -11.82
CA ILE A 24 -30.89 8.10 -10.87
C ILE A 24 -32.39 8.18 -10.62
N GLY A 25 -33.21 8.06 -11.67
CA GLY A 25 -34.67 8.05 -11.55
C GLY A 25 -35.19 6.85 -10.72
N ALA A 26 -34.60 5.66 -10.91
CA ALA A 26 -34.93 4.46 -10.13
C ALA A 26 -34.51 4.61 -8.64
N TYR A 27 -33.39 5.27 -8.38
CA TYR A 27 -32.92 5.56 -7.02
C TYR A 27 -33.86 6.50 -6.25
N LEU A 28 -34.35 7.56 -6.92
CA LEU A 28 -35.27 8.52 -6.32
C LEU A 28 -36.68 7.96 -6.12
N ALA A 29 -37.14 7.05 -7.01
CA ALA A 29 -38.49 6.47 -6.98
C ALA A 29 -38.61 5.28 -6.00
N LYS A 30 -37.54 4.49 -5.79
CA LYS A 30 -37.54 3.31 -4.91
C LYS A 30 -36.16 3.15 -4.21
N PRO A 31 -35.86 3.94 -3.18
CA PRO A 31 -34.58 3.86 -2.47
C PRO A 31 -34.34 2.50 -1.78
N SER A 32 -35.39 1.72 -1.52
CA SER A 32 -35.28 0.40 -0.91
C SER A 32 -34.65 -0.68 -1.80
N LEU A 33 -34.59 -0.47 -3.12
CA LEU A 33 -33.95 -1.42 -4.04
C LEU A 33 -32.41 -1.43 -3.91
N PHE A 34 -31.84 -0.39 -3.30
CA PHE A 34 -30.38 -0.24 -3.12
C PHE A 34 -29.92 -0.43 -1.67
N SER A 35 -30.77 -0.89 -0.78
CA SER A 35 -30.44 -1.11 0.65
C SER A 35 -29.32 -2.14 0.87
N GLY A 36 -29.05 -3.02 -0.10
CA GLY A 36 -27.94 -3.98 -0.06
C GLY A 36 -26.55 -3.39 -0.34
N LEU A 37 -26.45 -2.16 -0.86
CA LEU A 37 -25.20 -1.50 -1.20
C LEU A 37 -24.65 -0.58 -0.10
N GLN A 38 -25.23 -0.61 1.10
CA GLN A 38 -24.75 0.19 2.22
C GLN A 38 -23.53 -0.46 2.91
N PHE A 39 -22.46 -0.73 2.15
CA PHE A 39 -21.22 -1.27 2.70
C PHE A 39 -20.38 -0.24 3.49
N TRP A 40 -20.74 1.04 3.48
CA TRP A 40 -19.91 2.15 3.98
C TRP A 40 -20.60 3.09 4.96
N LYS A 41 -21.63 2.66 5.70
CA LYS A 41 -22.03 3.43 6.89
C LYS A 41 -21.14 3.03 8.05
N ALA A 42 -20.08 3.79 8.28
CA ALA A 42 -19.34 3.73 9.55
C ALA A 42 -20.33 3.95 10.69
N LYS A 43 -20.56 2.91 11.47
CA LYS A 43 -21.32 2.97 12.74
C LYS A 43 -20.55 3.88 13.68
N LYS A 44 -21.02 5.11 13.90
CA LYS A 44 -20.57 5.91 15.04
C LYS A 44 -21.00 5.20 16.31
N THR A 45 -20.12 4.38 16.84
CA THR A 45 -20.30 3.78 18.16
C THR A 45 -20.00 4.87 19.19
N ALA A 46 -21.00 5.27 19.93
CA ALA A 46 -20.81 6.12 21.10
C ALA A 46 -19.85 5.38 22.06
N VAL A 47 -18.76 6.05 22.43
CA VAL A 47 -17.84 5.57 23.46
C VAL A 47 -18.57 5.66 24.80
N THR A 48 -19.15 4.56 25.20
CA THR A 48 -19.61 4.38 26.60
C THR A 48 -18.44 3.75 27.34
N THR A 49 -17.91 4.45 28.32
CA THR A 49 -16.85 3.98 29.23
C THR A 49 -17.33 2.69 29.92
N PRO A 50 -16.66 1.53 29.75
CA PRO A 50 -17.06 0.33 30.45
C PRO A 50 -16.52 0.36 31.89
N SER A 51 -17.44 0.27 32.80
CA SER A 51 -17.21 -0.13 34.19
C SER A 51 -16.41 -1.44 34.23
N SER A 52 -15.43 -1.47 35.16
CA SER A 52 -14.57 -2.60 35.49
C SER A 52 -15.35 -3.90 35.73
N SER A 53 -15.44 -4.76 34.74
CA SER A 53 -15.75 -6.17 34.91
C SER A 53 -14.50 -7.01 34.59
N LYS A 54 -14.06 -7.87 35.51
CA LYS A 54 -12.96 -8.81 35.36
C LYS A 54 -13.13 -9.61 34.06
N LYS A 55 -12.41 -9.22 33.02
CA LYS A 55 -12.33 -9.96 31.76
C LYS A 55 -11.50 -11.21 32.04
N LYS A 56 -12.12 -12.39 31.88
CA LYS A 56 -11.44 -13.67 31.84
C LYS A 56 -10.37 -13.55 30.72
N GLU A 57 -9.10 -13.69 31.07
CA GLU A 57 -8.02 -13.72 30.09
C GLU A 57 -8.26 -14.92 29.18
N GLU A 58 -8.79 -14.68 27.99
CA GLU A 58 -8.67 -15.62 26.88
C GLU A 58 -7.17 -15.70 26.54
N LYS A 59 -6.58 -16.89 26.65
CA LYS A 59 -5.21 -17.13 26.17
C LYS A 59 -5.16 -16.74 24.71
N SER A 60 -4.53 -15.59 24.42
CA SER A 60 -4.24 -15.17 23.05
C SER A 60 -3.30 -16.21 22.43
N ASP A 61 -3.60 -16.66 21.23
CA ASP A 61 -2.71 -17.48 20.38
C ASP A 61 -1.64 -16.63 19.70
N LEU A 62 -1.67 -15.32 19.90
CA LEU A 62 -0.68 -14.38 19.38
C LEU A 62 0.62 -14.46 20.18
N PRO A 63 1.78 -14.30 19.52
CA PRO A 63 3.06 -14.27 20.21
C PRO A 63 3.11 -13.12 21.22
N ALA A 64 3.83 -13.32 22.33
CA ALA A 64 4.08 -12.26 23.29
C ALA A 64 5.11 -11.29 22.70
N VAL A 65 4.65 -10.13 22.27
CA VAL A 65 5.47 -9.07 21.66
C VAL A 65 5.28 -7.75 22.39
N SER A 66 6.31 -6.93 22.36
CA SER A 66 6.33 -5.57 22.89
C SER A 66 6.47 -4.56 21.76
N THR A 67 5.84 -3.41 21.87
CA THR A 67 6.02 -2.28 20.92
C THR A 67 7.47 -1.76 20.86
N LYS A 68 8.33 -2.24 21.77
CA LYS A 68 9.79 -1.93 21.79
C LYS A 68 10.63 -3.00 21.09
N ASP A 69 10.02 -4.09 20.67
CA ASP A 69 10.74 -5.15 19.98
C ASP A 69 11.20 -4.64 18.60
N TRP A 70 12.41 -5.05 18.21
CA TRP A 70 13.05 -4.57 16.99
C TRP A 70 12.21 -4.86 15.72
N GLN A 71 11.41 -5.93 15.71
CA GLN A 71 10.53 -6.28 14.60
C GLN A 71 9.35 -5.30 14.44
N LEU A 72 9.06 -4.52 15.48
CA LEU A 72 7.93 -3.60 15.53
C LEU A 72 8.35 -2.13 15.54
N ILE A 73 9.56 -1.83 15.10
CA ILE A 73 10.03 -0.46 14.90
C ILE A 73 9.19 0.17 13.78
N LEU A 74 8.41 1.18 14.14
CA LEU A 74 7.63 1.93 13.17
C LEU A 74 8.52 2.87 12.36
N VAL A 75 8.54 2.68 11.05
CA VAL A 75 9.27 3.52 10.09
C VAL A 75 8.29 4.01 9.04
N ASN A 76 8.16 5.30 8.88
CA ASN A 76 7.40 5.97 7.83
C ASN A 76 7.75 7.46 7.82
N ARG A 77 7.05 8.28 7.01
CA ARG A 77 7.32 9.72 6.89
C ARG A 77 7.12 10.51 8.19
N ASP A 78 6.20 10.07 9.05
CA ASP A 78 5.94 10.68 10.36
C ASP A 78 6.88 10.12 11.44
N ASN A 79 7.55 9.01 11.16
CA ASN A 79 8.46 8.30 12.07
C ASN A 79 9.76 7.95 11.34
N VAL A 80 10.45 8.97 10.85
CA VAL A 80 11.76 8.85 10.20
C VAL A 80 12.80 8.30 11.21
N LYS A 81 13.61 7.35 10.77
CA LYS A 81 14.66 6.73 11.57
C LYS A 81 16.03 7.01 10.98
N PRO A 82 17.08 7.17 11.82
CA PRO A 82 18.44 7.09 11.35
C PRO A 82 18.74 5.68 10.86
N GLU A 83 19.87 5.48 10.20
CA GLU A 83 20.36 4.15 9.80
C GLU A 83 20.36 3.18 10.97
N LEU A 84 19.67 2.06 10.83
CA LEU A 84 19.53 1.05 11.89
C LEU A 84 20.76 0.12 11.99
N ASN A 85 21.57 0.04 10.93
CA ASN A 85 22.81 -0.75 10.87
C ASN A 85 22.64 -2.20 11.34
N PRO A 86 21.67 -2.98 10.83
CA PRO A 86 21.55 -4.38 11.19
C PRO A 86 22.77 -5.17 10.71
N GLN A 87 23.07 -6.26 11.38
CA GLN A 87 24.00 -7.25 10.81
C GLN A 87 23.33 -7.91 9.60
N LEU A 88 24.03 -7.90 8.47
CA LEU A 88 23.49 -8.38 7.20
C LEU A 88 24.05 -9.76 6.83
N THR A 89 23.20 -10.60 6.25
CA THR A 89 23.57 -11.89 5.67
C THR A 89 22.84 -12.06 4.34
N ASP A 90 23.51 -12.70 3.39
CA ASP A 90 22.92 -12.96 2.08
C ASP A 90 21.95 -14.16 2.15
N VAL A 91 20.76 -13.98 1.59
CA VAL A 91 19.82 -15.03 1.25
C VAL A 91 19.54 -14.92 -0.25
N ASP A 92 19.92 -15.92 -1.00
CA ASP A 92 20.07 -15.85 -2.45
C ASP A 92 21.00 -14.68 -2.84
N ALA A 93 20.51 -13.72 -3.63
CA ALA A 93 21.25 -12.52 -4.03
C ALA A 93 20.87 -11.27 -3.21
N ILE A 94 20.10 -11.43 -2.12
CA ILE A 94 19.53 -10.33 -1.36
C ILE A 94 20.10 -10.30 0.05
N LYS A 95 20.46 -9.09 0.53
CA LYS A 95 20.88 -8.88 1.92
C LYS A 95 19.68 -8.71 2.82
N VAL A 96 19.65 -9.43 3.92
CA VAL A 96 18.63 -9.34 4.96
C VAL A 96 19.28 -9.22 6.34
N ASP A 97 18.54 -8.73 7.32
CA ASP A 97 18.97 -8.78 8.71
C ASP A 97 19.28 -10.24 9.12
N SER A 98 20.45 -10.47 9.71
CA SER A 98 20.91 -11.81 10.09
C SER A 98 19.94 -12.54 11.02
N ARG A 99 19.09 -11.82 11.76
CA ARG A 99 18.09 -12.37 12.67
C ARG A 99 16.93 -13.04 11.94
N ILE A 100 16.66 -12.68 10.67
CA ILE A 100 15.55 -13.24 9.89
C ILE A 100 16.01 -14.21 8.80
N VAL A 101 17.29 -14.54 8.70
CA VAL A 101 17.83 -15.42 7.65
C VAL A 101 17.12 -16.75 7.62
N GLU A 102 17.04 -17.42 8.76
CA GLU A 102 16.46 -18.77 8.84
C GLU A 102 14.95 -18.77 8.51
N PRO A 103 14.10 -17.92 9.12
CA PRO A 103 12.70 -17.85 8.71
C PRO A 103 12.51 -17.43 7.25
N THR A 104 13.39 -16.59 6.68
CA THR A 104 13.33 -16.22 5.25
C THR A 104 13.62 -17.42 4.35
N ARG A 105 14.63 -18.23 4.66
CA ARG A 105 14.96 -19.45 3.91
C ARG A 105 13.81 -20.47 3.96
N GLN A 106 13.24 -20.68 5.14
CA GLN A 106 12.09 -21.59 5.32
C GLN A 106 10.86 -21.10 4.52
N PHE A 107 10.61 -19.80 4.53
CA PHE A 107 9.55 -19.21 3.71
C PHE A 107 9.79 -19.46 2.22
N LEU A 108 10.99 -19.17 1.70
CA LEU A 108 11.33 -19.40 0.30
C LEU A 108 11.23 -20.87 -0.09
N GLU A 109 11.71 -21.77 0.76
CA GLU A 109 11.59 -23.21 0.52
C GLU A 109 10.13 -23.65 0.41
N ALA A 110 9.26 -23.14 1.29
CA ALA A 110 7.83 -23.42 1.25
C ALA A 110 7.16 -22.80 0.01
N ALA A 111 7.50 -21.57 -0.35
CA ALA A 111 6.98 -20.88 -1.52
C ALA A 111 7.37 -21.60 -2.82
N ARG A 112 8.64 -22.04 -2.94
CA ARG A 112 9.16 -22.76 -4.13
C ARG A 112 8.58 -24.16 -4.32
N LYS A 113 7.98 -24.75 -3.29
CA LYS A 113 7.18 -25.97 -3.45
C LYS A 113 5.88 -25.73 -4.22
N ILE A 114 5.39 -24.48 -4.22
CA ILE A 114 4.16 -24.06 -4.90
C ILE A 114 4.50 -23.41 -6.25
N ALA A 115 5.48 -22.51 -6.24
CA ALA A 115 5.96 -21.74 -7.41
C ALA A 115 7.50 -21.86 -7.46
N PRO A 116 8.07 -22.78 -8.23
CA PRO A 116 9.52 -23.07 -8.24
C PRO A 116 10.39 -21.86 -8.64
N GLU A 117 9.83 -20.90 -9.38
CA GLU A 117 10.48 -19.67 -9.82
C GLU A 117 10.49 -18.56 -8.76
N GLU A 118 9.90 -18.78 -7.58
CA GLU A 118 9.79 -17.76 -6.55
C GLU A 118 11.17 -17.30 -6.07
N THR A 119 11.36 -15.98 -6.00
CA THR A 119 12.62 -15.34 -5.63
C THR A 119 12.42 -14.08 -4.81
N LEU A 120 13.42 -13.72 -4.01
CA LEU A 120 13.48 -12.42 -3.36
C LEU A 120 13.87 -11.35 -4.39
N ILE A 121 13.12 -10.26 -4.43
CA ILE A 121 13.35 -9.16 -5.38
C ILE A 121 14.19 -8.05 -4.74
N SER A 122 13.97 -7.75 -3.46
CA SER A 122 14.70 -6.73 -2.73
C SER A 122 14.76 -7.06 -1.23
N GLY A 123 15.75 -6.54 -0.54
CA GLY A 123 15.95 -6.70 0.88
C GLY A 123 16.40 -5.39 1.52
N TYR A 124 17.46 -5.45 2.33
CA TYR A 124 18.05 -4.28 2.96
C TYR A 124 18.48 -3.22 1.93
N ARG A 125 18.24 -1.98 2.28
CA ARG A 125 18.74 -0.78 1.61
C ARG A 125 19.13 0.27 2.66
N SER A 126 20.37 0.73 2.64
CA SER A 126 20.83 1.78 3.54
C SER A 126 20.10 3.11 3.31
N VAL A 127 20.13 3.99 4.31
CA VAL A 127 19.61 5.36 4.15
C VAL A 127 20.37 6.12 3.06
N ALA A 128 21.67 5.85 2.89
CA ALA A 128 22.47 6.44 1.83
C ALA A 128 21.99 6.01 0.43
N GLU A 129 21.80 4.70 0.20
CA GLU A 129 21.27 4.17 -1.06
C GLU A 129 19.83 4.64 -1.32
N GLN A 130 19.02 4.76 -0.28
CA GLN A 130 17.67 5.34 -0.40
C GLN A 130 17.73 6.80 -0.82
N THR A 131 18.71 7.56 -0.32
CA THR A 131 18.91 8.97 -0.69
C THR A 131 19.32 9.10 -2.15
N GLU A 132 20.24 8.27 -2.61
CA GLU A 132 20.66 8.24 -4.03
C GLU A 132 19.49 7.92 -4.94
N LEU A 133 18.73 6.85 -4.63
CA LEU A 133 17.55 6.47 -5.40
C LEU A 133 16.51 7.61 -5.45
N TYR A 134 16.23 8.25 -4.32
CA TYR A 134 15.26 9.34 -4.25
C TYR A 134 15.72 10.53 -5.11
N ASN A 135 16.95 10.98 -4.95
CA ASN A 135 17.51 12.11 -5.68
C ASN A 135 17.58 11.84 -7.20
N GLU A 136 17.96 10.62 -7.59
CA GLU A 136 17.97 10.21 -9.00
C GLU A 136 16.57 10.30 -9.62
N ARG A 137 15.54 9.86 -8.91
CA ARG A 137 14.16 9.94 -9.38
C ARG A 137 13.66 11.38 -9.50
N VAL A 138 14.02 12.24 -8.54
CA VAL A 138 13.72 13.68 -8.62
C VAL A 138 14.38 14.28 -9.86
N ALA A 139 15.69 14.05 -10.06
CA ALA A 139 16.42 14.58 -11.19
C ALA A 139 15.87 14.10 -12.56
N GLN A 140 15.40 12.84 -12.65
CA GLN A 140 14.76 12.32 -13.86
C GLN A 140 13.47 13.08 -14.21
N LEU A 141 12.67 13.43 -13.21
CA LEU A 141 11.43 14.17 -13.42
C LEU A 141 11.70 15.64 -13.74
N GLU A 142 12.69 16.26 -13.10
CA GLU A 142 13.15 17.62 -13.45
C GLU A 142 13.64 17.67 -14.91
N ALA A 143 14.42 16.68 -15.33
CA ALA A 143 14.87 16.57 -16.72
C ALA A 143 13.71 16.39 -17.72
N SER A 144 12.56 15.88 -17.26
CA SER A 144 11.34 15.81 -18.07
C SER A 144 10.51 17.09 -18.10
N GLY A 145 10.94 18.13 -17.36
CA GLY A 145 10.36 19.47 -17.38
C GLY A 145 9.49 19.83 -16.16
N LEU A 146 9.47 18.99 -15.13
CA LEU A 146 8.79 19.35 -13.88
C LEU A 146 9.66 20.32 -13.06
N SER A 147 9.01 21.18 -12.27
CA SER A 147 9.71 21.92 -11.22
C SER A 147 10.20 20.96 -10.12
N HIS A 148 11.20 21.38 -9.35
CA HIS A 148 11.72 20.58 -8.23
C HIS A 148 10.62 20.13 -7.26
N GLU A 149 9.75 21.05 -6.85
CA GLU A 149 8.62 20.77 -5.94
C GLU A 149 7.64 19.74 -6.51
N GLU A 150 7.30 19.87 -7.80
CA GLU A 150 6.41 18.91 -8.48
C GLU A 150 7.08 17.54 -8.62
N ALA A 151 8.39 17.51 -8.95
CA ALA A 151 9.17 16.29 -9.04
C ALA A 151 9.23 15.55 -7.70
N GLU A 152 9.57 16.22 -6.60
CA GLU A 152 9.57 15.63 -5.26
C GLU A 152 8.19 15.07 -4.88
N LYS A 153 7.13 15.85 -5.09
CA LYS A 153 5.77 15.43 -4.80
C LYS A 153 5.39 14.18 -5.59
N GLN A 154 5.80 14.09 -6.84
CA GLN A 154 5.52 12.93 -7.68
C GLN A 154 6.36 11.72 -7.24
N VAL A 155 7.66 11.89 -6.98
CA VAL A 155 8.53 10.82 -6.47
C VAL A 155 7.97 10.22 -5.20
N GLN A 156 7.51 11.03 -4.27
CA GLN A 156 6.94 10.59 -3.00
C GLN A 156 5.69 9.72 -3.13
N THR A 157 5.07 9.63 -4.28
CA THR A 157 3.98 8.66 -4.53
C THR A 157 4.48 7.23 -4.76
N GLN A 158 5.78 7.04 -5.03
CA GLN A 158 6.36 5.76 -5.42
C GLN A 158 7.60 5.38 -4.61
N VAL A 159 8.36 6.37 -4.14
CA VAL A 159 9.62 6.19 -3.42
C VAL A 159 9.52 6.87 -2.06
N GLN A 160 9.89 6.17 -1.01
CA GLN A 160 9.95 6.75 0.32
C GLN A 160 11.12 7.74 0.46
N VAL A 161 10.91 8.78 1.25
CA VAL A 161 11.99 9.71 1.60
C VAL A 161 13.07 8.98 2.44
N PRO A 162 14.34 9.43 2.40
CA PRO A 162 15.39 8.83 3.19
C PRO A 162 15.04 8.75 4.68
N GLY A 163 15.32 7.60 5.30
CA GLY A 163 15.00 7.33 6.70
C GLY A 163 13.53 6.95 6.96
N ALA A 164 12.65 6.96 5.94
CA ALA A 164 11.25 6.57 6.05
C ALA A 164 10.93 5.24 5.36
N SER A 165 11.95 4.57 4.82
CA SER A 165 11.80 3.29 4.13
C SER A 165 11.97 2.11 5.09
N GLU A 166 11.12 1.11 4.98
CA GLU A 166 11.21 -0.15 5.71
C GLU A 166 12.33 -1.07 5.20
N HIS A 167 13.08 -0.66 4.19
CA HIS A 167 14.23 -1.39 3.66
C HIS A 167 15.50 -1.25 4.52
N GLN A 168 15.53 -0.31 5.50
CA GLN A 168 16.69 -0.09 6.37
C GLN A 168 16.73 -0.99 7.59
#